data_e50472a35b5a807989e69f11a19472e6
#
_entry.id   e50472a35b5a807989e69f11a19472e6
#
_cell.length_a   1.000
_cell.length_b   1.000
_cell.length_c   1.000
_cell.angle_alpha   90.00
_cell.angle_beta   90.00
_cell.angle_gamma   90.00
#
_symmetry.space_group_name_H-M   'P 1'
#
loop_
_entity.id
_entity.type
_entity.pdbx_description
1 polymer ?
#
loop_
_entity_poly.entity_id
_entity_poly.type
_entity_poly.pdbx_seq_one_letter_code
_entity_poly.pdbx_strand_id
1 'polypeptide(L)'
;MKYSYKIVAKEGLAKHAHVETVHGSIETPVFMNVGTVGAIKGAVSTDDLKEIGTQVELSNTYHLHVRTGDELIKKFGGLHKFMHWGRPILTDSGGFQVFSLAGLRKIKEEGVTFNSHIDGHKIFMGPEESMQIQSNLGSTIAMAFDEYAPALADRAYVENSVARTTRWLARCKEEMARLNSLEDTINKEQLLFGINQGAIFDDVRIEHAKVISDMNLDGYAVGGLAVGESHEQMYHVLEQVVPYLPQDKPTYLMGVGTPANILEGVERGIDFFDCVYPTRNGRHGNVYTNQGKLNLFNKKYELDERPIEEGCNCPVCRSYSRAYIRHLLKAGEMLGMRLCVLHNLYFYNTMMTEIRDAIDSGNFADYKKNKLAGMEENNG
;
A
#
# COMPACT_ATOMS: atom_id res chain seq x y z
N MET A 1 -7.09 -21.63 7.46
CA MET A 1 -8.36 -21.21 6.80
C MET A 1 -8.05 -21.03 5.33
N LYS A 2 -8.88 -21.49 4.41
CA LYS A 2 -8.54 -21.42 2.98
C LYS A 2 -8.83 -20.01 2.46
N TYR A 3 -7.91 -19.42 1.68
CA TYR A 3 -8.10 -18.13 1.01
C TYR A 3 -9.41 -18.11 0.20
N SER A 4 -10.16 -17.02 0.33
CA SER A 4 -11.32 -16.75 -0.51
C SER A 4 -11.50 -15.24 -0.70
N TYR A 5 -12.04 -14.87 -1.85
CA TYR A 5 -12.45 -13.50 -2.18
C TYR A 5 -13.92 -13.55 -2.61
N LYS A 6 -14.79 -12.82 -1.90
CA LYS A 6 -16.22 -12.82 -2.14
C LYS A 6 -16.75 -11.38 -2.19
N ILE A 7 -17.29 -10.99 -3.32
CA ILE A 7 -17.95 -9.70 -3.47
C ILE A 7 -19.26 -9.72 -2.68
N VAL A 8 -19.44 -8.74 -1.80
CA VAL A 8 -20.63 -8.54 -0.95
C VAL A 8 -21.63 -7.62 -1.62
N ALA A 9 -21.16 -6.47 -2.14
CA ALA A 9 -21.97 -5.48 -2.82
C ALA A 9 -21.20 -4.79 -3.95
N LYS A 10 -21.93 -4.18 -4.88
CA LYS A 10 -21.39 -3.41 -6.01
C LYS A 10 -22.24 -2.20 -6.32
N GLU A 11 -21.56 -1.11 -6.75
CA GLU A 11 -22.16 0.04 -7.42
C GLU A 11 -21.26 0.40 -8.63
N GLY A 12 -21.71 0.07 -9.84
CA GLY A 12 -20.85 0.14 -11.02
C GLY A 12 -19.66 -0.82 -10.93
N LEU A 13 -18.44 -0.31 -11.04
CA LEU A 13 -17.22 -1.08 -10.83
C LEU A 13 -16.75 -1.05 -9.36
N ALA A 14 -17.21 -0.08 -8.56
CA ALA A 14 -16.94 -0.04 -7.13
C ALA A 14 -17.52 -1.28 -6.44
N LYS A 15 -16.76 -1.92 -5.59
CA LYS A 15 -17.17 -3.18 -4.95
C LYS A 15 -16.72 -3.23 -3.49
N HIS A 16 -17.61 -3.73 -2.63
CA HIS A 16 -17.27 -4.21 -1.30
C HIS A 16 -17.07 -5.71 -1.39
N ALA A 17 -15.92 -6.20 -0.95
CA ALA A 17 -15.63 -7.62 -0.92
C ALA A 17 -15.01 -8.05 0.40
N HIS A 18 -15.32 -9.30 0.78
CA HIS A 18 -14.76 -9.99 1.92
C HIS A 18 -13.65 -10.92 1.49
N VAL A 19 -12.48 -10.78 2.08
CA VAL A 19 -11.28 -11.58 1.80
C VAL A 19 -10.91 -12.37 3.04
N GLU A 20 -10.96 -13.70 2.99
CA GLU A 20 -10.47 -14.57 4.06
C GLU A 20 -9.02 -14.93 3.83
N THR A 21 -8.21 -14.85 4.88
CA THR A 21 -6.79 -15.23 4.86
C THR A 21 -6.42 -16.03 6.11
N VAL A 22 -5.26 -16.65 6.11
CA VAL A 22 -4.72 -17.38 7.27
C VAL A 22 -4.53 -16.49 8.51
N HIS A 23 -4.40 -15.17 8.34
CA HIS A 23 -4.19 -14.19 9.41
C HIS A 23 -5.45 -13.32 9.70
N GLY A 24 -6.61 -13.76 9.24
CA GLY A 24 -7.89 -13.06 9.44
C GLY A 24 -8.46 -12.48 8.15
N SER A 25 -9.63 -11.88 8.30
CA SER A 25 -10.39 -11.31 7.19
C SER A 25 -10.02 -9.85 6.89
N ILE A 26 -10.28 -9.46 5.64
CA ILE A 26 -10.12 -8.09 5.16
C ILE A 26 -11.41 -7.70 4.45
N GLU A 27 -11.98 -6.55 4.80
CA GLU A 27 -13.08 -5.92 4.09
C GLU A 27 -12.52 -4.87 3.12
N THR A 28 -12.75 -5.07 1.84
CA THR A 28 -12.29 -4.14 0.79
C THR A 28 -13.43 -3.22 0.30
N PRO A 29 -13.16 -2.00 -0.16
CA PRO A 29 -11.83 -1.39 -0.32
C PRO A 29 -11.12 -1.18 1.02
N VAL A 30 -9.79 -1.31 1.01
CA VAL A 30 -8.96 -1.18 2.20
C VAL A 30 -7.72 -0.33 1.93
N PHE A 31 -7.34 0.49 2.92
CA PHE A 31 -6.06 1.20 2.92
C PHE A 31 -5.07 0.47 3.83
N MET A 32 -3.94 0.06 3.28
CA MET A 32 -2.87 -0.62 4.01
C MET A 32 -1.95 0.43 4.63
N ASN A 33 -1.83 0.41 5.95
CA ASN A 33 -0.96 1.35 6.65
C ASN A 33 0.50 0.93 6.50
N VAL A 34 1.35 1.85 6.00
CA VAL A 34 2.73 1.51 5.61
C VAL A 34 3.68 1.53 6.81
N GLY A 35 4.11 0.35 7.21
CA GLY A 35 5.12 0.11 8.25
C GLY A 35 6.44 -0.36 7.66
N THR A 36 7.19 0.53 7.05
CA THR A 36 8.39 0.28 6.22
C THR A 36 9.35 -0.79 6.78
N VAL A 37 9.59 -0.80 8.07
CA VAL A 37 10.50 -1.74 8.76
C VAL A 37 9.79 -2.52 9.87
N GLY A 38 8.55 -2.93 9.63
CA GLY A 38 7.72 -3.54 10.65
C GLY A 38 7.27 -2.52 11.71
N ALA A 39 7.18 -1.25 11.34
CA ALA A 39 6.72 -0.17 12.22
C ALA A 39 6.29 1.05 11.41
N ILE A 40 5.25 1.71 11.86
CA ILE A 40 4.77 2.96 11.26
C ILE A 40 5.71 4.12 11.63
N LYS A 41 6.24 4.82 10.64
CA LYS A 41 7.02 6.04 10.89
C LYS A 41 6.15 7.12 11.56
N GLY A 42 6.55 7.54 12.75
CA GLY A 42 5.78 8.46 13.58
C GLY A 42 5.40 7.85 14.94
N ALA A 43 6.09 6.77 15.32
CA ALA A 43 5.97 6.12 16.63
C ALA A 43 4.55 5.61 16.95
N VAL A 44 3.84 5.10 15.96
CA VAL A 44 2.54 4.42 16.12
C VAL A 44 2.80 2.93 16.33
N SER A 45 2.30 2.39 17.44
CA SER A 45 2.44 0.99 17.81
C SER A 45 1.41 0.11 17.12
N THR A 46 1.60 -1.21 17.21
CA THR A 46 0.61 -2.19 16.73
C THR A 46 -0.71 -2.11 17.51
N ASP A 47 -0.67 -1.75 18.79
CA ASP A 47 -1.89 -1.55 19.59
C ASP A 47 -2.64 -0.29 19.15
N ASP A 48 -1.93 0.81 18.84
CA ASP A 48 -2.54 1.99 18.21
C ASP A 48 -3.22 1.61 16.88
N LEU A 49 -2.55 0.80 16.05
CA LEU A 49 -3.12 0.35 14.77
C LEU A 49 -4.40 -0.49 14.96
N LYS A 50 -4.43 -1.34 15.99
CA LYS A 50 -5.64 -2.10 16.32
C LYS A 50 -6.77 -1.17 16.77
N GLU A 51 -6.47 -0.17 17.60
CA GLU A 51 -7.45 0.80 18.12
C GLU A 51 -8.07 1.64 16.98
N ILE A 52 -7.28 2.04 15.99
CA ILE A 52 -7.77 2.82 14.85
C ILE A 52 -8.35 1.98 13.71
N GLY A 53 -8.56 0.68 13.90
CA GLY A 53 -9.24 -0.18 12.95
C GLY A 53 -8.40 -0.60 11.74
N THR A 54 -7.06 -0.55 11.79
CA THR A 54 -6.19 -1.03 10.71
C THR A 54 -6.45 -2.51 10.46
N GLN A 55 -6.76 -2.87 9.21
CA GLN A 55 -7.01 -4.25 8.82
C GLN A 55 -5.74 -4.93 8.29
N VAL A 56 -4.97 -4.21 7.48
CA VAL A 56 -3.75 -4.72 6.81
C VAL A 56 -2.61 -3.73 7.04
N GLU A 57 -1.44 -4.26 7.41
CA GLU A 57 -0.20 -3.51 7.45
C GLU A 57 0.65 -3.87 6.23
N LEU A 58 1.32 -2.87 5.63
CA LEU A 58 2.28 -3.10 4.55
C LEU A 58 3.70 -2.90 5.06
N SER A 59 4.54 -3.92 4.92
CA SER A 59 5.97 -3.88 5.24
C SER A 59 6.86 -4.00 4.00
N ASN A 60 8.01 -3.31 4.01
CA ASN A 60 8.91 -3.28 2.86
C ASN A 60 9.99 -4.36 2.94
N THR A 61 9.96 -5.29 2.01
CA THR A 61 10.88 -6.43 1.87
C THR A 61 12.34 -5.98 1.84
N TYR A 62 12.69 -5.05 0.96
CA TYR A 62 14.05 -4.53 0.85
C TYR A 62 14.57 -3.96 2.17
N HIS A 63 13.81 -3.10 2.82
CA HIS A 63 14.24 -2.44 4.06
C HIS A 63 14.41 -3.42 5.22
N LEU A 64 13.54 -4.41 5.32
CA LEU A 64 13.66 -5.46 6.34
C LEU A 64 14.86 -6.36 6.08
N HIS A 65 15.11 -6.74 4.84
CA HIS A 65 16.25 -7.54 4.44
C HIS A 65 17.59 -6.86 4.79
N VAL A 66 17.77 -5.59 4.38
CA VAL A 66 19.06 -4.90 4.52
C VAL A 66 19.32 -4.33 5.92
N ARG A 67 18.31 -4.14 6.76
CA ARG A 67 18.46 -3.57 8.11
C ARG A 67 18.47 -4.63 9.19
N THR A 68 17.39 -5.36 9.31
CA THR A 68 17.20 -6.38 10.35
C THR A 68 17.71 -7.73 9.91
N GLY A 69 17.49 -8.05 8.62
CA GLY A 69 17.74 -9.37 8.05
C GLY A 69 16.50 -10.28 8.21
N ASP A 70 16.01 -10.77 7.11
CA ASP A 70 14.83 -11.66 7.04
C ASP A 70 15.08 -13.01 7.73
N GLU A 71 16.30 -13.53 7.69
CA GLU A 71 16.71 -14.73 8.43
C GLU A 71 16.55 -14.57 9.96
N LEU A 72 16.86 -13.38 10.49
CA LEU A 72 16.63 -13.09 11.90
C LEU A 72 15.13 -13.08 12.20
N ILE A 73 14.33 -12.43 11.37
CA ILE A 73 12.88 -12.39 11.53
C ILE A 73 12.27 -13.79 11.44
N LYS A 74 12.75 -14.64 10.53
CA LYS A 74 12.36 -16.06 10.46
C LYS A 74 12.61 -16.78 11.80
N LYS A 75 13.78 -16.59 12.44
CA LYS A 75 14.10 -17.18 13.75
C LYS A 75 13.14 -16.76 14.85
N PHE A 76 12.57 -15.56 14.77
CA PHE A 76 11.51 -15.09 15.68
C PHE A 76 10.09 -15.58 15.30
N GLY A 77 9.96 -16.37 14.25
CA GLY A 77 8.69 -16.94 13.81
C GLY A 77 7.89 -16.03 12.88
N GLY A 78 8.59 -15.19 12.11
CA GLY A 78 8.02 -14.30 11.10
C GLY A 78 7.61 -12.94 11.64
N LEU A 79 7.22 -12.08 10.72
CA LEU A 79 6.95 -10.66 10.99
C LEU A 79 5.78 -10.46 11.97
N HIS A 80 4.74 -11.27 11.86
CA HIS A 80 3.58 -11.23 12.76
C HIS A 80 3.97 -11.38 14.24
N LYS A 81 4.82 -12.35 14.54
CA LYS A 81 5.32 -12.55 15.91
C LYS A 81 6.33 -11.48 16.31
N PHE A 82 7.22 -11.11 15.39
CA PHE A 82 8.25 -10.12 15.63
C PHE A 82 7.68 -8.74 15.97
N MET A 83 6.62 -8.31 15.29
CA MET A 83 5.92 -7.03 15.51
C MET A 83 4.82 -7.10 16.57
N HIS A 84 4.42 -8.28 17.02
CA HIS A 84 3.20 -8.48 17.80
C HIS A 84 1.92 -8.01 17.06
N TRP A 85 1.83 -8.35 15.76
CA TRP A 85 0.72 -8.01 14.89
C TRP A 85 -0.07 -9.27 14.48
N GLY A 86 -1.36 -9.33 14.83
CA GLY A 86 -2.19 -10.51 14.61
C GLY A 86 -3.13 -10.43 13.41
N ARG A 87 -2.98 -9.40 12.54
CA ARG A 87 -3.81 -9.21 11.35
C ARG A 87 -2.99 -9.36 10.07
N PRO A 88 -3.61 -9.40 8.88
CA PRO A 88 -2.88 -9.53 7.61
C PRO A 88 -1.74 -8.53 7.42
N ILE A 89 -0.65 -9.00 6.81
CA ILE A 89 0.48 -8.19 6.35
C ILE A 89 0.67 -8.44 4.86
N LEU A 90 0.81 -7.36 4.08
CA LEU A 90 1.33 -7.42 2.72
C LEU A 90 2.80 -7.02 2.74
N THR A 91 3.67 -7.78 2.07
CA THR A 91 5.05 -7.37 1.78
C THR A 91 5.19 -6.99 0.33
N ASP A 92 5.80 -5.82 0.06
CA ASP A 92 6.16 -5.45 -1.31
C ASP A 92 7.25 -6.36 -1.87
N SER A 93 7.50 -6.28 -3.18
CA SER A 93 8.53 -7.10 -3.83
C SER A 93 9.97 -6.69 -3.51
N GLY A 94 10.18 -5.48 -3.00
CA GLY A 94 11.47 -4.83 -2.91
C GLY A 94 11.95 -4.19 -4.23
N GLY A 95 11.28 -4.47 -5.35
CA GLY A 95 11.66 -3.99 -6.68
C GLY A 95 11.74 -2.47 -6.75
N PHE A 96 10.70 -1.75 -6.36
CA PHE A 96 10.68 -0.28 -6.42
C PHE A 96 11.87 0.34 -5.66
N GLN A 97 12.23 -0.17 -4.47
CA GLN A 97 13.34 0.36 -3.68
C GLN A 97 14.69 0.10 -4.36
N VAL A 98 14.85 -1.06 -4.99
CA VAL A 98 16.03 -1.39 -5.81
C VAL A 98 16.17 -0.41 -6.97
N PHE A 99 15.06 -0.04 -7.60
CA PHE A 99 15.06 0.89 -8.74
C PHE A 99 15.15 2.36 -8.32
N SER A 100 14.60 2.77 -7.19
CA SER A 100 14.57 4.16 -6.74
C SER A 100 15.76 4.59 -5.88
N LEU A 101 16.34 3.67 -5.08
CA LEU A 101 17.40 3.98 -4.11
C LEU A 101 18.81 3.63 -4.61
N ALA A 102 18.92 2.73 -5.59
CA ALA A 102 20.21 2.30 -6.10
C ALA A 102 20.70 3.25 -7.21
N GLY A 103 21.69 4.09 -6.92
CA GLY A 103 22.31 4.99 -7.87
C GLY A 103 23.02 4.27 -9.05
N LEU A 104 23.63 3.11 -8.79
CA LEU A 104 24.25 2.23 -9.79
C LEU A 104 23.62 0.84 -9.66
N ARG A 105 22.88 0.41 -10.65
CA ARG A 105 22.26 -0.90 -10.74
C ARG A 105 22.57 -1.57 -12.08
N LYS A 106 22.68 -2.88 -12.05
CA LYS A 106 22.86 -3.71 -13.24
C LYS A 106 21.71 -4.69 -13.33
N ILE A 107 20.83 -4.46 -14.30
CA ILE A 107 19.67 -5.31 -14.56
C ILE A 107 20.08 -6.38 -15.56
N LYS A 108 19.75 -7.64 -15.25
CA LYS A 108 19.91 -8.81 -16.12
C LYS A 108 18.65 -9.66 -16.07
N GLU A 109 18.61 -10.71 -16.87
CA GLU A 109 17.50 -11.66 -16.85
C GLU A 109 17.40 -12.41 -15.51
N GLU A 110 18.52 -12.69 -14.87
CA GLU A 110 18.57 -13.37 -13.58
C GLU A 110 18.01 -12.51 -12.43
N GLY A 111 18.20 -11.20 -12.49
CA GLY A 111 17.81 -10.25 -11.43
C GLY A 111 18.60 -8.96 -11.51
N VAL A 112 18.65 -8.23 -10.41
CA VAL A 112 19.30 -6.91 -10.29
C VAL A 112 20.42 -6.96 -9.26
N THR A 113 21.61 -6.51 -9.68
CA THR A 113 22.72 -6.28 -8.75
C THR A 113 22.84 -4.78 -8.48
N PHE A 114 22.92 -4.41 -7.21
CA PHE A 114 23.00 -3.03 -6.76
C PHE A 114 23.76 -2.90 -5.44
N ASN A 115 24.05 -1.68 -5.01
CA ASN A 115 24.72 -1.44 -3.74
C ASN A 115 23.72 -1.03 -2.66
N SER A 116 23.84 -1.59 -1.47
CA SER A 116 23.08 -1.20 -0.29
C SER A 116 23.23 0.31 -0.03
N HIS A 117 22.11 1.00 0.21
CA HIS A 117 22.12 2.41 0.58
C HIS A 117 22.59 2.66 2.02
N ILE A 118 22.80 1.60 2.81
CA ILE A 118 23.22 1.68 4.21
C ILE A 118 24.74 1.69 4.34
N ASP A 119 25.39 0.74 3.70
CA ASP A 119 26.83 0.46 3.87
C ASP A 119 27.57 0.22 2.54
N GLY A 120 26.86 0.29 1.42
CA GLY A 120 27.45 0.17 0.09
C GLY A 120 27.81 -1.25 -0.36
N HIS A 121 27.56 -2.29 0.46
CA HIS A 121 27.85 -3.66 0.01
C HIS A 121 26.97 -4.06 -1.18
N LYS A 122 27.47 -4.98 -2.01
CA LYS A 122 26.72 -5.50 -3.16
C LYS A 122 25.62 -6.46 -2.73
N ILE A 123 24.43 -6.22 -3.24
CA ILE A 123 23.25 -7.09 -3.08
C ILE A 123 22.82 -7.56 -4.46
N PHE A 124 22.46 -8.82 -4.57
CA PHE A 124 21.72 -9.38 -5.69
C PHE A 124 20.30 -9.67 -5.24
N MET A 125 19.32 -9.28 -6.07
CA MET A 125 17.91 -9.57 -5.84
C MET A 125 17.26 -9.92 -7.17
N GLY A 126 16.68 -11.08 -7.23
CA GLY A 126 15.86 -11.57 -8.33
C GLY A 126 14.53 -12.12 -7.81
N PRO A 127 13.75 -12.76 -8.68
CA PRO A 127 12.50 -13.36 -8.29
C PRO A 127 12.63 -14.33 -7.12
N GLU A 128 13.58 -15.25 -7.17
CA GLU A 128 13.76 -16.28 -6.15
C GLU A 128 14.20 -15.69 -4.81
N GLU A 129 15.14 -14.72 -4.82
CA GLU A 129 15.59 -14.04 -3.62
C GLU A 129 14.46 -13.22 -2.98
N SER A 130 13.68 -12.50 -3.79
CA SER A 130 12.54 -11.74 -3.28
C SER A 130 11.50 -12.66 -2.64
N MET A 131 11.15 -13.77 -3.28
CA MET A 131 10.21 -14.74 -2.72
C MET A 131 10.76 -15.40 -1.46
N GLN A 132 12.05 -15.75 -1.42
CA GLN A 132 12.69 -16.32 -0.23
C GLN A 132 12.64 -15.35 0.96
N ILE A 133 12.96 -14.07 0.72
CA ILE A 133 12.90 -13.03 1.77
C ILE A 133 11.46 -12.91 2.29
N GLN A 134 10.46 -12.79 1.41
CA GLN A 134 9.06 -12.66 1.82
C GLN A 134 8.54 -13.91 2.53
N SER A 135 8.99 -15.10 2.14
CA SER A 135 8.71 -16.36 2.84
C SER A 135 9.31 -16.38 4.25
N ASN A 136 10.55 -15.89 4.44
CA ASN A 136 11.18 -15.75 5.74
C ASN A 136 10.46 -14.72 6.63
N LEU A 137 9.96 -13.64 6.03
CA LEU A 137 9.10 -12.65 6.72
C LEU A 137 7.74 -13.25 7.11
N GLY A 138 7.23 -14.23 6.36
CA GLY A 138 5.99 -14.94 6.64
C GLY A 138 4.75 -14.06 6.48
N SER A 139 4.76 -13.08 5.55
CA SER A 139 3.61 -12.22 5.29
C SER A 139 2.39 -13.00 4.80
N THR A 140 1.21 -12.39 4.87
CA THR A 140 -0.03 -12.96 4.36
C THR A 140 -0.07 -12.91 2.85
N ILE A 141 0.33 -11.77 2.28
CA ILE A 141 0.35 -11.50 0.84
C ILE A 141 1.76 -11.06 0.47
N ALA A 142 2.34 -11.71 -0.53
CA ALA A 142 3.62 -11.36 -1.13
C ALA A 142 3.41 -10.78 -2.54
N MET A 143 4.15 -9.71 -2.87
CA MET A 143 4.16 -9.16 -4.21
C MET A 143 5.22 -9.83 -5.07
N ALA A 144 4.90 -10.15 -6.32
CA ALA A 144 5.88 -10.65 -7.26
C ALA A 144 6.97 -9.62 -7.55
N PHE A 145 8.21 -10.08 -7.75
CA PHE A 145 9.33 -9.21 -8.10
C PHE A 145 9.16 -8.72 -9.55
N ASP A 146 9.22 -7.41 -9.75
CA ASP A 146 8.97 -6.75 -11.02
C ASP A 146 10.06 -5.74 -11.37
N GLU A 147 10.15 -5.40 -12.65
CA GLU A 147 10.97 -4.29 -13.11
C GLU A 147 10.13 -3.03 -13.28
N TYR A 148 10.40 -2.05 -12.44
CA TYR A 148 9.80 -0.73 -12.53
C TYR A 148 10.44 0.08 -13.67
N ALA A 149 9.65 0.44 -14.69
CA ALA A 149 10.06 1.36 -15.73
C ALA A 149 9.69 2.81 -15.34
N PRO A 150 10.61 3.80 -15.50
CA PRO A 150 10.26 5.20 -15.29
C PRO A 150 9.10 5.65 -16.19
N ALA A 151 8.23 6.56 -15.70
CA ALA A 151 7.06 7.02 -16.45
C ALA A 151 7.39 7.63 -17.82
N LEU A 152 8.55 8.25 -17.95
CA LEU A 152 9.04 8.87 -19.20
C LEU A 152 10.03 7.99 -19.98
N ALA A 153 10.11 6.69 -19.68
CA ALA A 153 10.94 5.77 -20.44
C ALA A 153 10.42 5.61 -21.87
N ASP A 154 11.35 5.39 -22.81
CA ASP A 154 10.96 5.10 -24.19
C ASP A 154 10.21 3.78 -24.30
N ARG A 155 9.39 3.65 -25.34
CA ARG A 155 8.52 2.52 -25.56
C ARG A 155 9.28 1.18 -25.62
N ALA A 156 10.42 1.15 -26.31
CA ALA A 156 11.19 -0.08 -26.46
C ALA A 156 11.75 -0.57 -25.11
N TYR A 157 12.16 0.35 -24.24
CA TYR A 157 12.57 0.00 -22.89
C TYR A 157 11.37 -0.58 -22.09
N VAL A 158 10.22 0.08 -22.16
CA VAL A 158 9.00 -0.37 -21.43
C VAL A 158 8.57 -1.75 -21.88
N GLU A 159 8.52 -2.03 -23.18
CA GLU A 159 8.20 -3.35 -23.73
C GLU A 159 9.16 -4.44 -23.23
N ASN A 160 10.46 -4.17 -23.25
CA ASN A 160 11.47 -5.09 -22.71
C ASN A 160 11.33 -5.33 -21.21
N SER A 161 11.05 -4.27 -20.45
CA SER A 161 10.83 -4.33 -18.99
C SER A 161 9.60 -5.17 -18.65
N VAL A 162 8.49 -4.95 -19.36
CA VAL A 162 7.24 -5.71 -19.19
C VAL A 162 7.44 -7.18 -19.53
N ALA A 163 8.11 -7.49 -20.64
CA ALA A 163 8.43 -8.86 -21.01
C ALA A 163 9.31 -9.57 -19.96
N ARG A 164 10.27 -8.86 -19.36
CA ARG A 164 11.08 -9.38 -18.24
C ARG A 164 10.24 -9.58 -16.99
N THR A 165 9.40 -8.62 -16.62
CA THR A 165 8.48 -8.70 -15.48
C THR A 165 7.57 -9.93 -15.60
N THR A 166 7.07 -10.21 -16.80
CA THR A 166 6.27 -11.43 -17.08
C THR A 166 7.06 -12.71 -16.79
N ARG A 167 8.30 -12.81 -17.27
CA ARG A 167 9.15 -14.00 -17.00
C ARG A 167 9.52 -14.12 -15.53
N TRP A 168 9.79 -12.99 -14.88
CA TRP A 168 10.06 -12.94 -13.44
C TRP A 168 8.84 -13.36 -12.61
N LEU A 169 7.64 -12.98 -13.03
CA LEU A 169 6.40 -13.40 -12.38
C LEU A 169 6.23 -14.93 -12.41
N ALA A 170 6.53 -15.57 -13.56
CA ALA A 170 6.49 -17.03 -13.65
C ALA A 170 7.47 -17.69 -12.65
N ARG A 171 8.70 -17.17 -12.56
CA ARG A 171 9.71 -17.64 -11.59
C ARG A 171 9.27 -17.41 -10.14
N CYS A 172 8.68 -16.23 -9.83
CA CYS A 172 8.11 -15.97 -8.51
C CYS A 172 7.03 -16.99 -8.12
N LYS A 173 6.15 -17.33 -9.07
CA LYS A 173 5.08 -18.32 -8.85
C LYS A 173 5.63 -19.72 -8.57
N GLU A 174 6.63 -20.16 -9.33
CA GLU A 174 7.29 -21.44 -9.13
C GLU A 174 8.00 -21.49 -7.78
N GLU A 175 8.76 -20.43 -7.45
CA GLU A 175 9.49 -20.36 -6.19
C GLU A 175 8.55 -20.26 -4.97
N MET A 176 7.46 -19.51 -5.06
CA MET A 176 6.42 -19.45 -4.02
C MET A 176 5.84 -20.86 -3.75
N ALA A 177 5.51 -21.59 -4.80
CA ALA A 177 4.97 -22.96 -4.66
C ALA A 177 6.00 -23.88 -3.99
N ARG A 178 7.28 -23.79 -4.37
CA ARG A 178 8.38 -24.55 -3.76
C ARG A 178 8.52 -24.20 -2.27
N LEU A 179 8.58 -22.91 -1.94
CA LEU A 179 8.74 -22.42 -0.57
C LEU A 179 7.56 -22.84 0.32
N ASN A 180 6.34 -22.69 -0.16
CA ASN A 180 5.14 -23.06 0.59
C ASN A 180 5.05 -24.59 0.85
N SER A 181 5.81 -25.43 0.15
CA SER A 181 5.90 -26.87 0.38
C SER A 181 6.91 -27.29 1.45
N LEU A 182 7.81 -26.40 1.86
CA LEU A 182 8.86 -26.72 2.84
C LEU A 182 8.32 -26.81 4.27
N GLU A 183 8.92 -27.67 5.10
CA GLU A 183 8.46 -27.86 6.48
C GLU A 183 8.68 -26.65 7.37
N ASP A 184 9.78 -25.93 7.16
CA ASP A 184 10.22 -24.78 7.99
C ASP A 184 9.69 -23.42 7.50
N THR A 185 8.79 -23.40 6.51
CA THR A 185 8.13 -22.20 6.03
C THR A 185 7.19 -21.63 7.09
N ILE A 186 7.33 -20.33 7.39
CA ILE A 186 6.54 -19.63 8.41
C ILE A 186 5.05 -19.61 8.03
N ASN A 187 4.75 -19.24 6.78
CA ASN A 187 3.39 -19.21 6.26
C ASN A 187 3.28 -20.03 4.97
N LYS A 188 2.76 -21.24 5.07
CA LYS A 188 2.58 -22.14 3.91
C LYS A 188 1.37 -21.77 3.02
N GLU A 189 0.55 -20.85 3.47
CA GLU A 189 -0.61 -20.33 2.73
C GLU A 189 -0.38 -18.86 2.29
N GLN A 190 0.89 -18.47 2.07
CA GLN A 190 1.24 -17.14 1.59
C GLN A 190 0.70 -16.94 0.18
N LEU A 191 -0.03 -15.83 -0.02
CA LEU A 191 -0.66 -15.46 -1.29
C LEU A 191 0.33 -14.70 -2.18
N LEU A 192 0.20 -14.85 -3.50
CA LEU A 192 1.01 -14.15 -4.50
C LEU A 192 0.16 -13.21 -5.33
N PHE A 193 0.52 -11.91 -5.32
CA PHE A 193 -0.07 -10.91 -6.21
C PHE A 193 0.91 -10.56 -7.32
N GLY A 194 0.43 -10.62 -8.58
CA GLY A 194 1.19 -10.16 -9.76
C GLY A 194 1.02 -8.67 -10.00
N ILE A 195 1.97 -8.06 -10.71
CA ILE A 195 1.99 -6.62 -10.94
C ILE A 195 1.90 -6.34 -12.44
N ASN A 196 0.85 -5.62 -12.86
CA ASN A 196 0.74 -5.05 -14.19
C ASN A 196 1.67 -3.84 -14.33
N GLN A 197 2.50 -3.84 -15.35
CA GLN A 197 3.41 -2.77 -15.72
C GLN A 197 3.15 -2.34 -17.18
N GLY A 198 3.72 -1.21 -17.63
CA GLY A 198 3.57 -0.71 -19.00
C GLY A 198 3.62 0.82 -19.12
N ALA A 199 4.08 1.53 -18.08
CA ALA A 199 4.13 2.99 -18.01
C ALA A 199 2.76 3.61 -18.42
N ILE A 200 2.74 4.50 -19.39
CA ILE A 200 1.53 5.17 -19.92
C ILE A 200 1.05 4.60 -21.27
N PHE A 201 1.57 3.45 -21.72
CA PHE A 201 1.22 2.84 -22.99
C PHE A 201 0.06 1.86 -22.84
N ASP A 202 -1.14 2.25 -23.26
CA ASP A 202 -2.37 1.50 -23.08
C ASP A 202 -2.30 0.08 -23.65
N ASP A 203 -1.82 -0.08 -24.88
CA ASP A 203 -1.70 -1.38 -25.54
C ASP A 203 -0.75 -2.32 -24.83
N VAL A 204 0.39 -1.81 -24.32
CA VAL A 204 1.35 -2.58 -23.54
C VAL A 204 0.73 -3.02 -22.20
N ARG A 205 0.02 -2.11 -21.52
CA ARG A 205 -0.71 -2.38 -20.28
C ARG A 205 -1.80 -3.43 -20.44
N ILE A 206 -2.61 -3.27 -21.48
CA ILE A 206 -3.73 -4.19 -21.77
C ILE A 206 -3.20 -5.59 -22.08
N GLU A 207 -2.19 -5.69 -22.93
CA GLU A 207 -1.60 -6.99 -23.27
C GLU A 207 -0.98 -7.64 -22.04
N HIS A 208 -0.24 -6.89 -21.24
CA HIS A 208 0.34 -7.41 -20.00
C HIS A 208 -0.75 -7.84 -18.99
N ALA A 209 -1.84 -7.09 -18.88
CA ALA A 209 -2.97 -7.46 -18.01
C ALA A 209 -3.55 -8.82 -18.40
N LYS A 210 -3.76 -9.07 -19.70
CA LYS A 210 -4.23 -10.38 -20.21
C LYS A 210 -3.26 -11.50 -19.87
N VAL A 211 -1.97 -11.28 -20.15
CA VAL A 211 -0.93 -12.30 -19.92
C VAL A 211 -0.83 -12.67 -18.44
N ILE A 212 -0.82 -11.70 -17.51
CA ILE A 212 -0.74 -12.03 -16.09
C ILE A 212 -2.05 -12.62 -15.55
N SER A 213 -3.19 -12.28 -16.12
CA SER A 213 -4.50 -12.86 -15.76
C SER A 213 -4.55 -14.37 -16.04
N ASP A 214 -3.96 -14.81 -17.15
CA ASP A 214 -3.87 -16.22 -17.52
C ASP A 214 -2.97 -17.04 -16.57
N MET A 215 -2.14 -16.37 -15.76
CA MET A 215 -1.29 -17.04 -14.76
C MET A 215 -2.05 -17.51 -13.52
N ASN A 216 -3.32 -17.14 -13.34
CA ASN A 216 -4.17 -17.55 -12.23
C ASN A 216 -3.50 -17.33 -10.85
N LEU A 217 -3.31 -16.08 -10.47
CA LEU A 217 -2.73 -15.65 -9.21
C LEU A 217 -3.82 -15.42 -8.14
N ASP A 218 -3.40 -15.17 -6.90
CA ASP A 218 -4.33 -14.86 -5.80
C ASP A 218 -4.88 -13.43 -5.85
N GLY A 219 -4.16 -12.52 -6.50
CA GLY A 219 -4.58 -11.13 -6.72
C GLY A 219 -3.68 -10.44 -7.75
N TYR A 220 -4.07 -9.22 -8.13
CA TYR A 220 -3.42 -8.45 -9.19
C TYR A 220 -3.22 -7.01 -8.77
N ALA A 221 -2.06 -6.46 -9.06
CA ALA A 221 -1.77 -5.06 -8.80
C ALA A 221 -1.54 -4.28 -10.10
N VAL A 222 -1.85 -2.98 -10.07
CA VAL A 222 -1.45 -2.01 -11.08
C VAL A 222 -0.31 -1.19 -10.49
N GLY A 223 0.90 -1.42 -11.00
CA GLY A 223 2.11 -0.74 -10.57
C GLY A 223 2.59 0.33 -11.55
N GLY A 224 3.64 1.07 -11.19
CA GLY A 224 4.27 2.06 -12.04
C GLY A 224 3.40 3.28 -12.34
N LEU A 225 2.51 3.64 -11.43
CA LEU A 225 1.70 4.86 -11.44
C LEU A 225 2.01 5.73 -10.22
N ALA A 226 1.51 6.98 -10.21
CA ALA A 226 1.81 8.00 -9.20
C ALA A 226 3.33 8.35 -9.10
N VAL A 227 4.01 8.36 -10.24
CA VAL A 227 5.47 8.54 -10.36
C VAL A 227 5.87 9.65 -11.32
N GLY A 228 4.92 10.53 -11.66
CA GLY A 228 5.17 11.72 -12.48
C GLY A 228 4.13 11.99 -13.57
N GLU A 229 3.24 11.05 -13.85
CA GLU A 229 2.07 11.27 -14.71
C GLU A 229 1.00 12.12 -14.01
N SER A 230 0.07 12.68 -14.79
CA SER A 230 -1.07 13.40 -14.22
C SER A 230 -2.10 12.44 -13.61
N HIS A 231 -2.96 12.95 -12.73
CA HIS A 231 -4.04 12.15 -12.17
C HIS A 231 -4.99 11.61 -13.25
N GLU A 232 -5.28 12.42 -14.27
CA GLU A 232 -6.12 12.03 -15.41
C GLU A 232 -5.50 10.87 -16.19
N GLN A 233 -4.18 10.91 -16.41
CA GLN A 233 -3.46 9.81 -17.05
C GLN A 233 -3.51 8.53 -16.22
N MET A 234 -3.33 8.65 -14.89
CA MET A 234 -3.46 7.52 -13.98
C MET A 234 -4.88 6.91 -14.04
N TYR A 235 -5.92 7.74 -13.99
CA TYR A 235 -7.32 7.27 -14.07
C TYR A 235 -7.61 6.61 -15.42
N HIS A 236 -7.13 7.21 -16.52
CA HIS A 236 -7.24 6.61 -17.85
C HIS A 236 -6.60 5.22 -17.90
N VAL A 237 -5.38 5.06 -17.37
CA VAL A 237 -4.72 3.74 -17.32
C VAL A 237 -5.56 2.72 -16.54
N LEU A 238 -6.16 3.11 -15.41
CA LEU A 238 -7.03 2.20 -14.65
C LEU A 238 -8.25 1.78 -15.48
N GLU A 239 -8.89 2.69 -16.20
CA GLU A 239 -10.02 2.40 -17.09
C GLU A 239 -9.63 1.43 -18.21
N GLN A 240 -8.40 1.51 -18.72
CA GLN A 240 -7.91 0.61 -19.75
C GLN A 240 -7.49 -0.77 -19.22
N VAL A 241 -6.99 -0.86 -18.00
CA VAL A 241 -6.36 -2.09 -17.45
C VAL A 241 -7.33 -2.95 -16.64
N VAL A 242 -8.08 -2.33 -15.73
CA VAL A 242 -8.89 -3.06 -14.74
C VAL A 242 -9.92 -4.01 -15.39
N PRO A 243 -10.56 -3.67 -16.53
CA PRO A 243 -11.49 -4.60 -17.21
C PRO A 243 -10.85 -5.92 -17.68
N TYR A 244 -9.53 -5.97 -17.86
CA TYR A 244 -8.80 -7.17 -18.29
C TYR A 244 -8.21 -7.97 -17.12
N LEU A 245 -8.31 -7.47 -15.90
CA LEU A 245 -7.94 -8.23 -14.70
C LEU A 245 -9.11 -9.08 -14.21
N PRO A 246 -8.86 -10.25 -13.58
CA PRO A 246 -9.91 -11.11 -13.05
C PRO A 246 -10.79 -10.39 -12.02
N GLN A 247 -12.09 -10.33 -12.28
CA GLN A 247 -13.06 -9.62 -11.44
C GLN A 247 -13.44 -10.38 -10.16
N ASP A 248 -13.09 -11.64 -10.08
CA ASP A 248 -13.25 -12.54 -8.93
C ASP A 248 -11.99 -12.62 -8.06
N LYS A 249 -11.06 -11.69 -8.26
CA LYS A 249 -9.81 -11.55 -7.50
C LYS A 249 -9.62 -10.10 -7.05
N PRO A 250 -8.89 -9.86 -5.93
CA PRO A 250 -8.59 -8.50 -5.49
C PRO A 250 -7.67 -7.76 -6.47
N THR A 251 -7.96 -6.48 -6.65
CA THR A 251 -7.14 -5.55 -7.46
C THR A 251 -6.51 -4.49 -6.56
N TYR A 252 -5.21 -4.30 -6.68
CA TYR A 252 -4.43 -3.38 -5.85
C TYR A 252 -3.79 -2.26 -6.68
N LEU A 253 -4.02 -1.00 -6.34
CA LEU A 253 -3.35 0.16 -6.91
C LEU A 253 -2.18 0.59 -6.00
N MET A 254 -0.96 0.35 -6.47
CA MET A 254 0.25 0.50 -5.66
C MET A 254 0.66 1.97 -5.48
N GLY A 255 0.99 2.35 -4.24
CA GLY A 255 1.56 3.65 -3.91
C GLY A 255 0.59 4.84 -4.00
N VAL A 256 -0.70 4.59 -4.12
CA VAL A 256 -1.76 5.59 -4.24
C VAL A 256 -2.68 5.53 -3.02
N GLY A 257 -3.02 6.58 -2.36
CA GLY A 257 -2.65 7.94 -2.51
C GLY A 257 -3.37 8.99 -1.67
N THR A 258 -3.78 10.02 -2.35
CA THR A 258 -4.61 11.04 -1.74
C THR A 258 -6.05 10.53 -1.56
N PRO A 259 -6.85 11.12 -0.66
CA PRO A 259 -8.27 10.74 -0.54
C PRO A 259 -9.02 10.78 -1.87
N ALA A 260 -8.77 11.80 -2.71
CA ALA A 260 -9.38 11.90 -4.04
C ALA A 260 -8.97 10.74 -4.96
N ASN A 261 -7.67 10.40 -5.00
CA ASN A 261 -7.20 9.27 -5.83
C ASN A 261 -7.77 7.93 -5.37
N ILE A 262 -7.98 7.75 -4.05
CA ILE A 262 -8.62 6.54 -3.51
C ILE A 262 -10.07 6.44 -4.00
N LEU A 263 -10.85 7.53 -3.88
CA LEU A 263 -12.24 7.56 -4.35
C LEU A 263 -12.35 7.27 -5.85
N GLU A 264 -11.47 7.87 -6.67
CA GLU A 264 -11.38 7.62 -8.10
C GLU A 264 -10.94 6.19 -8.43
N GLY A 265 -10.02 5.63 -7.65
CA GLY A 265 -9.59 4.24 -7.79
C GLY A 265 -10.70 3.24 -7.45
N VAL A 266 -11.43 3.46 -6.35
CA VAL A 266 -12.58 2.62 -5.95
C VAL A 266 -13.65 2.62 -7.04
N GLU A 267 -14.00 3.78 -7.60
CA GLU A 267 -14.96 3.89 -8.71
C GLU A 267 -14.56 3.01 -9.91
N ARG A 268 -13.26 2.81 -10.11
CA ARG A 268 -12.67 2.00 -11.19
C ARG A 268 -12.38 0.56 -10.81
N GLY A 269 -12.86 0.11 -9.64
CA GLY A 269 -12.80 -1.29 -9.22
C GLY A 269 -11.56 -1.70 -8.44
N ILE A 270 -10.83 -0.76 -7.86
CA ILE A 270 -9.67 -1.06 -7.00
C ILE A 270 -10.11 -1.44 -5.58
N ASP A 271 -9.50 -2.48 -5.03
CA ASP A 271 -9.78 -3.04 -3.70
C ASP A 271 -8.75 -2.62 -2.64
N PHE A 272 -7.46 -2.57 -2.99
CA PHE A 272 -6.35 -2.34 -2.08
C PHE A 272 -5.60 -1.06 -2.45
N PHE A 273 -5.21 -0.30 -1.43
CA PHE A 273 -4.44 0.93 -1.57
C PHE A 273 -3.36 0.99 -0.50
N ASP A 274 -2.24 1.62 -0.81
CA ASP A 274 -1.23 2.04 0.14
C ASP A 274 -0.64 3.39 -0.25
N CYS A 275 -0.22 4.16 0.72
CA CYS A 275 0.60 5.35 0.47
C CYS A 275 1.30 5.81 1.75
N VAL A 276 2.46 6.40 1.60
CA VAL A 276 3.19 7.04 2.71
C VAL A 276 2.63 8.41 3.09
N TYR A 277 1.69 8.98 2.32
CA TYR A 277 1.18 10.33 2.55
C TYR A 277 0.59 10.56 3.93
N PRO A 278 -0.27 9.70 4.51
CA PRO A 278 -0.82 9.94 5.83
C PRO A 278 0.27 10.13 6.88
N THR A 279 1.25 9.23 6.88
CA THR A 279 2.36 9.26 7.85
C THR A 279 3.37 10.36 7.56
N ARG A 280 3.71 10.58 6.28
CA ARG A 280 4.63 11.64 5.87
C ARG A 280 4.06 13.01 6.21
N ASN A 281 2.82 13.29 5.83
CA ASN A 281 2.14 14.55 6.13
C ASN A 281 1.99 14.76 7.64
N GLY A 282 1.55 13.73 8.39
CA GLY A 282 1.42 13.80 9.84
C GLY A 282 2.72 14.18 10.55
N ARG A 283 3.84 13.56 10.14
CA ARG A 283 5.17 13.92 10.69
C ARG A 283 5.59 15.35 10.45
N HIS A 284 5.00 16.02 9.46
CA HIS A 284 5.21 17.43 9.15
C HIS A 284 4.04 18.31 9.61
N GLY A 285 3.22 17.85 10.56
CA GLY A 285 2.11 18.61 11.13
C GLY A 285 0.94 18.88 10.18
N ASN A 286 0.91 18.21 9.02
CA ASN A 286 -0.22 18.28 8.09
C ASN A 286 -1.19 17.14 8.38
N VAL A 287 -2.44 17.50 8.70
CA VAL A 287 -3.50 16.53 9.03
C VAL A 287 -4.67 16.63 8.07
N TYR A 288 -5.33 15.51 7.82
CA TYR A 288 -6.49 15.43 6.94
C TYR A 288 -7.78 15.54 7.74
N THR A 289 -8.75 16.26 7.20
CA THR A 289 -10.11 16.37 7.74
C THR A 289 -11.12 16.27 6.60
N ASN A 290 -12.39 16.07 6.92
CA ASN A 290 -13.48 16.11 5.95
C ASN A 290 -13.66 17.48 5.28
N GLN A 291 -13.07 18.51 5.84
CA GLN A 291 -13.06 19.87 5.32
C GLN A 291 -11.73 20.26 4.67
N GLY A 292 -10.89 19.29 4.31
CA GLY A 292 -9.59 19.53 3.69
C GLY A 292 -8.41 19.35 4.66
N LYS A 293 -7.27 19.89 4.29
CA LYS A 293 -5.98 19.66 4.96
C LYS A 293 -5.60 20.85 5.85
N LEU A 294 -5.20 20.55 7.09
CA LEU A 294 -4.73 21.58 8.04
C LEU A 294 -3.22 21.42 8.26
N ASN A 295 -2.50 22.55 8.29
CA ASN A 295 -1.12 22.59 8.76
C ASN A 295 -1.07 23.14 10.19
N LEU A 296 -0.88 22.26 11.17
CA LEU A 296 -0.93 22.62 12.59
C LEU A 296 0.28 23.46 13.06
N PHE A 297 1.31 23.68 12.22
CA PHE A 297 2.34 24.66 12.51
C PHE A 297 1.85 26.11 12.39
N ASN A 298 0.71 26.36 11.72
CA ASN A 298 0.19 27.70 11.50
C ASN A 298 -0.15 28.41 12.80
N LYS A 299 0.15 29.72 12.86
CA LYS A 299 -0.06 30.55 14.05
C LYS A 299 -1.53 30.64 14.47
N LYS A 300 -2.47 30.54 13.53
CA LYS A 300 -3.91 30.58 13.81
C LYS A 300 -4.40 29.50 14.80
N TYR A 301 -3.62 28.41 14.99
CA TYR A 301 -3.96 27.34 15.94
C TYR A 301 -3.32 27.48 17.32
N GLU A 302 -2.64 28.60 17.60
CA GLU A 302 -1.92 28.82 18.86
C GLU A 302 -2.82 28.85 20.11
N LEU A 303 -4.05 29.33 19.94
CA LEU A 303 -5.08 29.38 20.99
C LEU A 303 -6.34 28.61 20.62
N ASP A 304 -6.23 27.68 19.66
CA ASP A 304 -7.38 26.87 19.16
C ASP A 304 -7.57 25.64 20.06
N GLU A 305 -8.57 25.71 20.94
CA GLU A 305 -8.93 24.62 21.87
C GLU A 305 -9.68 23.49 21.23
N ARG A 306 -10.11 23.63 19.97
CA ARG A 306 -10.82 22.56 19.23
C ARG A 306 -9.92 21.38 18.94
N PRO A 307 -10.49 20.16 18.78
CA PRO A 307 -9.77 19.01 18.26
C PRO A 307 -9.31 19.24 16.81
N ILE A 308 -8.49 18.34 16.26
CA ILE A 308 -8.10 18.41 14.84
C ILE A 308 -9.36 18.47 13.95
N GLU A 309 -10.36 17.65 14.25
CA GLU A 309 -11.64 17.64 13.56
C GLU A 309 -12.77 17.43 14.57
N GLU A 310 -13.77 18.33 14.54
CA GLU A 310 -14.96 18.21 15.38
C GLU A 310 -15.80 17.02 14.94
N GLY A 311 -16.29 16.23 15.89
CA GLY A 311 -17.04 15.00 15.62
C GLY A 311 -16.17 13.79 15.28
N CYS A 312 -14.86 13.95 15.13
CA CYS A 312 -13.94 12.82 14.90
C CYS A 312 -13.75 12.01 16.18
N ASN A 313 -13.94 10.69 16.09
CA ASN A 313 -13.84 9.74 17.21
C ASN A 313 -12.44 9.14 17.41
N CYS A 314 -11.40 9.64 16.72
CA CYS A 314 -10.05 9.12 16.93
C CYS A 314 -9.54 9.41 18.35
N PRO A 315 -8.59 8.61 18.87
CA PRO A 315 -8.03 8.83 20.21
C PRO A 315 -7.45 10.23 20.40
N VAL A 316 -6.94 10.82 19.32
CA VAL A 316 -6.32 12.16 19.33
C VAL A 316 -7.38 13.26 19.49
N CYS A 317 -8.42 13.25 18.65
CA CYS A 317 -9.48 14.28 18.68
C CYS A 317 -10.31 14.23 19.95
N ARG A 318 -10.46 13.05 20.58
CA ARG A 318 -11.13 12.91 21.86
C ARG A 318 -10.37 13.52 23.05
N SER A 319 -9.06 13.76 22.90
CA SER A 319 -8.20 14.08 24.05
C SER A 319 -7.38 15.35 23.91
N TYR A 320 -7.08 15.80 22.69
CA TYR A 320 -6.09 16.85 22.47
C TYR A 320 -6.62 17.97 21.59
N SER A 321 -6.27 19.23 21.96
CA SER A 321 -6.57 20.41 21.16
C SER A 321 -5.51 20.66 20.08
N ARG A 322 -5.90 21.41 19.05
CA ARG A 322 -4.97 21.93 18.02
C ARG A 322 -3.85 22.76 18.63
N ALA A 323 -4.15 23.56 19.64
CA ALA A 323 -3.17 24.39 20.36
C ALA A 323 -2.08 23.52 21.02
N TYR A 324 -2.48 22.46 21.72
CA TYR A 324 -1.53 21.55 22.38
C TYR A 324 -0.66 20.80 21.35
N ILE A 325 -1.27 20.26 20.29
CA ILE A 325 -0.53 19.56 19.23
C ILE A 325 0.46 20.52 18.56
N ARG A 326 0.02 21.76 18.25
CA ARG A 326 0.92 22.79 17.70
C ARG A 326 2.08 23.08 18.64
N HIS A 327 1.83 23.21 19.94
CA HIS A 327 2.88 23.41 20.94
C HIS A 327 3.93 22.30 20.86
N LEU A 328 3.51 21.02 20.87
CA LEU A 328 4.40 19.88 20.76
C LEU A 328 5.22 19.88 19.46
N LEU A 329 4.58 20.16 18.33
CA LEU A 329 5.26 20.27 17.04
C LEU A 329 6.31 21.39 17.03
N LYS A 330 6.00 22.56 17.61
CA LYS A 330 6.93 23.69 17.73
C LYS A 330 8.07 23.42 18.69
N ALA A 331 7.83 22.66 19.75
CA ALA A 331 8.85 22.22 20.69
C ALA A 331 9.73 21.06 20.15
N GLY A 332 9.36 20.47 19.01
CA GLY A 332 10.08 19.31 18.45
C GLY A 332 9.81 18.01 19.19
N GLU A 333 8.72 17.95 19.97
CA GLU A 333 8.34 16.75 20.72
C GLU A 333 7.80 15.66 19.79
N MET A 334 8.31 14.44 19.93
CA MET A 334 7.86 13.29 19.12
C MET A 334 6.36 12.98 19.28
N LEU A 335 5.80 13.29 20.44
CA LEU A 335 4.36 13.11 20.68
C LEU A 335 3.51 13.93 19.70
N GLY A 336 3.89 15.17 19.38
CA GLY A 336 3.16 15.98 18.40
C GLY A 336 3.09 15.32 17.02
N MET A 337 4.21 14.77 16.58
CA MET A 337 4.29 14.00 15.32
C MET A 337 3.42 12.74 15.39
N ARG A 338 3.51 11.96 16.48
CA ARG A 338 2.73 10.74 16.68
C ARG A 338 1.23 11.02 16.64
N LEU A 339 0.76 12.07 17.32
CA LEU A 339 -0.65 12.43 17.33
C LEU A 339 -1.18 12.78 15.93
N CYS A 340 -0.41 13.56 15.15
CA CYS A 340 -0.79 13.87 13.77
C CYS A 340 -0.84 12.62 12.88
N VAL A 341 0.13 11.72 13.01
CA VAL A 341 0.17 10.47 12.24
C VAL A 341 -1.00 9.57 12.60
N LEU A 342 -1.27 9.41 13.89
CA LEU A 342 -2.37 8.54 14.38
C LEU A 342 -3.74 9.06 13.89
N HIS A 343 -3.97 10.38 13.94
CA HIS A 343 -5.18 10.98 13.40
C HIS A 343 -5.32 10.73 11.90
N ASN A 344 -4.24 10.94 11.12
CA ASN A 344 -4.28 10.73 9.68
C ASN A 344 -4.58 9.26 9.31
N LEU A 345 -3.98 8.30 10.00
CA LEU A 345 -4.25 6.89 9.75
C LEU A 345 -5.69 6.52 10.10
N TYR A 346 -6.21 7.06 11.22
CA TYR A 346 -7.63 6.91 11.58
C TYR A 346 -8.55 7.48 10.50
N PHE A 347 -8.25 8.69 10.01
CA PHE A 347 -9.01 9.33 8.93
C PHE A 347 -9.09 8.44 7.69
N TYR A 348 -7.96 7.88 7.24
CA TYR A 348 -7.95 6.98 6.08
C TYR A 348 -8.72 5.68 6.33
N ASN A 349 -8.52 5.04 7.48
CA ASN A 349 -9.23 3.79 7.81
C ASN A 349 -10.75 4.04 7.91
N THR A 350 -11.18 5.15 8.50
CA THR A 350 -12.58 5.54 8.61
C THR A 350 -13.19 5.83 7.24
N MET A 351 -12.47 6.57 6.38
CA MET A 351 -12.90 6.83 5.00
C MET A 351 -13.15 5.53 4.23
N MET A 352 -12.28 4.51 4.39
CA MET A 352 -12.49 3.22 3.75
C MET A 352 -13.75 2.51 4.27
N THR A 353 -14.08 2.66 5.55
CA THR A 353 -15.35 2.14 6.12
C THR A 353 -16.54 2.88 5.53
N GLU A 354 -16.51 4.21 5.50
CA GLU A 354 -17.55 5.03 4.89
C GLU A 354 -17.78 4.68 3.39
N ILE A 355 -16.71 4.40 2.65
CA ILE A 355 -16.78 3.94 1.26
C ILE A 355 -17.54 2.61 1.15
N ARG A 356 -17.21 1.62 1.99
CA ARG A 356 -17.91 0.33 2.00
C ARG A 356 -19.38 0.49 2.34
N ASP A 357 -19.70 1.26 3.37
CA ASP A 357 -21.09 1.55 3.79
C ASP A 357 -21.87 2.24 2.66
N ALA A 358 -21.24 3.14 1.92
CA ALA A 358 -21.83 3.81 0.77
C ALA A 358 -22.08 2.85 -0.40
N ILE A 359 -21.14 1.93 -0.69
CA ILE A 359 -21.34 0.88 -1.71
C ILE A 359 -22.48 -0.06 -1.29
N ASP A 360 -22.52 -0.50 -0.04
CA ASP A 360 -23.55 -1.41 0.49
C ASP A 360 -24.95 -0.80 0.39
N SER A 361 -25.05 0.51 0.54
CA SER A 361 -26.32 1.26 0.45
C SER A 361 -26.65 1.75 -0.96
N GLY A 362 -25.79 1.53 -1.96
CA GLY A 362 -25.98 2.02 -3.34
C GLY A 362 -25.90 3.54 -3.47
N ASN A 363 -25.07 4.19 -2.66
CA ASN A 363 -24.93 5.66 -2.60
C ASN A 363 -23.46 6.11 -2.77
N PHE A 364 -22.60 5.29 -3.33
CA PHE A 364 -21.17 5.59 -3.44
C PHE A 364 -20.90 6.83 -4.31
N ALA A 365 -21.64 7.01 -5.40
CA ALA A 365 -21.48 8.17 -6.29
C ALA A 365 -21.75 9.49 -5.55
N ASP A 366 -22.83 9.55 -4.77
CA ASP A 366 -23.17 10.73 -3.96
C ASP A 366 -22.18 10.93 -2.82
N TYR A 367 -21.76 9.87 -2.13
CA TYR A 367 -20.71 9.93 -1.10
C TYR A 367 -19.41 10.51 -1.67
N LYS A 368 -18.93 9.98 -2.80
CA LYS A 368 -17.72 10.47 -3.49
C LYS A 368 -17.82 11.96 -3.78
N LYS A 369 -18.93 12.39 -4.42
CA LYS A 369 -19.17 13.79 -4.77
C LYS A 369 -19.11 14.71 -3.55
N ASN A 370 -19.81 14.35 -2.47
CA ASN A 370 -19.86 15.15 -1.25
C ASN A 370 -18.52 15.19 -0.53
N LYS A 371 -17.81 14.06 -0.48
CA LYS A 371 -16.48 13.96 0.16
C LYS A 371 -15.45 14.84 -0.58
N LEU A 372 -15.44 14.82 -1.90
CA LEU A 372 -14.55 15.67 -2.72
C LEU A 372 -14.85 17.14 -2.55
N ALA A 373 -16.11 17.55 -2.60
CA ALA A 373 -16.53 18.95 -2.42
C ALA A 373 -16.09 19.49 -1.03
N GLY A 374 -16.29 18.71 0.04
CA GLY A 374 -15.85 19.12 1.38
C GLY A 374 -14.33 19.29 1.51
N MET A 375 -13.53 18.51 0.75
CA MET A 375 -12.08 18.62 0.79
C MET A 375 -11.52 19.77 -0.05
N GLU A 376 -12.24 20.28 -1.05
CA GLU A 376 -11.82 21.40 -1.90
C GLU A 376 -12.01 22.75 -1.20
N GLU A 377 -12.99 22.90 -0.31
CA GLU A 377 -13.34 24.16 0.35
C GLU A 377 -12.20 24.81 1.16
N ASN A 378 -11.17 24.04 1.56
CA ASN A 378 -10.07 24.55 2.39
C ASN A 378 -8.67 24.41 1.76
N ASN A 379 -8.57 24.17 0.46
CA ASN A 379 -7.28 24.21 -0.25
C ASN A 379 -6.88 25.61 -0.74
N GLY A 380 -7.51 26.67 -0.25
CA GLY A 380 -7.26 28.08 -0.51
C GLY A 380 -6.34 28.75 0.51
#